data_a27c6e3b89f0280443055ce7ec3bac1c
#
_entry.id   a27c6e3b89f0280443055ce7ec3bac1c
#
_cell.length_a   1.000
_cell.length_b   1.000
_cell.length_c   1.000
_cell.angle_alpha   90.00
_cell.angle_beta   90.00
_cell.angle_gamma   90.00
#
_symmetry.space_group_name_H-M   'P 1'
#
loop_
_entity.id
_entity.type
_entity.pdbx_description
1 polymer ?
#
loop_
_entity_poly.entity_id
_entity_poly.type
_entity_poly.pdbx_seq_one_letter_code
_entity_poly.pdbx_strand_id
1 'polypeptide(L)'
;MTAEAPRIALVAITKHGAEQVANIAPRLPQAEVIVADKFAAAMAGLPNTVNSYSGALRAQIAVLFSDYDQIVFFVSLGAVVRLIAPHLQSKDEDPGVVVVDDAAQFVIPVLSGHVGGANAYAEQLAALLGATPVLTTASDVGKTLPVDILGRELGWNVEAPKINLTRVSAHVVNGEPIAFVQEAGARNWWTRATPLPGNIRVFERFEDVELDRYRAVLWVTRREVPQALWQALEERLVVYRPPEDQA
;
A
#
# COMPACT_ATOMS: atom_id res chain seq x y z
N MET A 1 -2.66 20.94 -4.45
CA MET A 1 -3.76 20.38 -3.62
C MET A 1 -3.09 19.53 -2.56
N THR A 2 -3.20 19.89 -1.28
CA THR A 2 -2.73 19.02 -0.19
C THR A 2 -3.60 17.76 -0.21
N ALA A 3 -2.97 16.59 -0.38
CA ALA A 3 -3.68 15.33 -0.26
C ALA A 3 -4.36 15.31 1.12
N GLU A 4 -5.65 15.01 1.15
CA GLU A 4 -6.40 14.84 2.39
C GLU A 4 -5.79 13.67 3.17
N ALA A 5 -5.65 13.81 4.49
CA ALA A 5 -5.07 12.74 5.29
C ALA A 5 -5.97 11.48 5.21
N PRO A 6 -5.38 10.28 5.11
CA PRO A 6 -6.15 9.06 4.97
C PRO A 6 -7.09 8.84 6.16
N ARG A 7 -8.34 8.47 5.88
CA ARG A 7 -9.32 8.09 6.89
C ARG A 7 -9.05 6.68 7.39
N ILE A 8 -8.90 6.52 8.68
CA ILE A 8 -8.48 5.26 9.32
C ILE A 8 -9.55 4.79 10.28
N ALA A 9 -9.97 3.53 10.16
CA ALA A 9 -10.87 2.86 11.11
C ALA A 9 -10.13 1.81 11.93
N LEU A 10 -10.25 1.88 13.26
CA LEU A 10 -9.83 0.84 14.20
C LEU A 10 -11.07 0.06 14.64
N VAL A 11 -11.17 -1.21 14.25
CA VAL A 11 -12.39 -2.02 14.40
C VAL A 11 -12.19 -3.12 15.43
N ALA A 12 -13.02 -3.12 16.50
CA ALA A 12 -13.00 -4.14 17.54
C ALA A 12 -14.36 -4.83 17.69
N ILE A 13 -14.35 -6.17 17.77
CA ILE A 13 -15.56 -7.00 17.93
C ILE A 13 -15.47 -7.97 19.11
N THR A 14 -14.30 -8.13 19.70
CA THR A 14 -14.04 -8.96 20.87
C THR A 14 -13.68 -8.08 22.08
N LYS A 15 -13.76 -8.65 23.29
CA LYS A 15 -13.32 -7.94 24.49
C LYS A 15 -11.83 -7.56 24.42
N HIS A 16 -10.97 -8.52 24.06
CA HIS A 16 -9.52 -8.29 23.93
C HIS A 16 -9.22 -7.29 22.83
N GLY A 17 -9.87 -7.40 21.66
CA GLY A 17 -9.73 -6.41 20.60
C GLY A 17 -10.14 -5.01 21.04
N ALA A 18 -11.19 -4.86 21.82
CA ALA A 18 -11.59 -3.57 22.38
C ALA A 18 -10.56 -3.01 23.37
N GLU A 19 -9.97 -3.86 24.23
CA GLU A 19 -8.90 -3.47 25.13
C GLU A 19 -7.64 -3.02 24.35
N GLN A 20 -7.27 -3.72 23.28
CA GLN A 20 -6.15 -3.33 22.41
C GLN A 20 -6.42 -1.99 21.69
N VAL A 21 -7.63 -1.80 21.14
CA VAL A 21 -8.03 -0.54 20.51
C VAL A 21 -7.97 0.61 21.53
N ALA A 22 -8.50 0.42 22.73
CA ALA A 22 -8.46 1.44 23.79
C ALA A 22 -7.01 1.85 24.14
N ASN A 23 -6.06 0.92 24.08
CA ASN A 23 -4.65 1.18 24.36
C ASN A 23 -3.92 1.89 23.21
N ILE A 24 -4.25 1.59 21.95
CA ILE A 24 -3.52 2.11 20.79
C ILE A 24 -4.14 3.41 20.24
N ALA A 25 -5.46 3.57 20.30
CA ALA A 25 -6.18 4.70 19.71
C ALA A 25 -5.66 6.08 20.12
N PRO A 26 -5.28 6.34 21.40
CA PRO A 26 -4.70 7.64 21.80
C PRO A 26 -3.39 7.99 21.07
N ARG A 27 -2.67 6.99 20.55
CA ARG A 27 -1.43 7.16 19.78
C ARG A 27 -1.70 7.37 18.28
N LEU A 28 -2.95 7.24 17.87
CA LEU A 28 -3.46 7.41 16.50
C LEU A 28 -4.67 8.37 16.52
N PRO A 29 -4.49 9.63 16.93
CA PRO A 29 -5.60 10.55 17.18
C PRO A 29 -6.44 10.86 15.93
N GLN A 30 -5.89 10.64 14.74
CA GLN A 30 -6.59 10.78 13.46
C GLN A 30 -7.50 9.58 13.11
N ALA A 31 -7.36 8.45 13.82
CA ALA A 31 -8.17 7.27 13.55
C ALA A 31 -9.53 7.34 14.26
N GLU A 32 -10.56 6.81 13.61
CA GLU A 32 -11.89 6.61 14.20
C GLU A 32 -11.99 5.17 14.77
N VAL A 33 -12.65 5.04 15.89
CA VAL A 33 -12.89 3.74 16.54
C VAL A 33 -14.29 3.25 16.19
N ILE A 34 -14.37 2.03 15.67
CA ILE A 34 -15.61 1.35 15.32
C ILE A 34 -15.79 0.14 16.24
N VAL A 35 -16.79 0.17 17.09
CA VAL A 35 -16.91 -0.81 18.17
C VAL A 35 -18.36 -1.25 18.38
N ALA A 36 -18.59 -2.52 18.72
CA ALA A 36 -19.93 -2.97 19.08
C ALA A 36 -20.40 -2.29 20.39
N ASP A 37 -21.70 -1.94 20.50
CA ASP A 37 -22.29 -1.22 21.65
C ASP A 37 -21.90 -1.81 23.00
N LYS A 38 -21.84 -3.14 23.09
CA LYS A 38 -21.47 -3.85 24.33
C LYS A 38 -20.03 -3.56 24.82
N PHE A 39 -19.18 -2.99 23.97
CA PHE A 39 -17.81 -2.62 24.31
C PHE A 39 -17.58 -1.11 24.27
N ALA A 40 -18.59 -0.30 23.95
CA ALA A 40 -18.46 1.16 23.85
C ALA A 40 -17.97 1.80 25.15
N ALA A 41 -18.36 1.26 26.30
CA ALA A 41 -17.89 1.74 27.59
C ALA A 41 -16.36 1.67 27.78
N ALA A 42 -15.68 0.71 27.12
CA ALA A 42 -14.24 0.58 27.15
C ALA A 42 -13.53 1.71 26.38
N MET A 43 -14.24 2.45 25.53
CA MET A 43 -13.73 3.57 24.73
C MET A 43 -13.93 4.93 25.42
N ALA A 44 -14.50 4.95 26.62
CA ALA A 44 -14.76 6.19 27.34
C ALA A 44 -13.46 6.97 27.62
N GLY A 45 -13.44 8.26 27.29
CA GLY A 45 -12.29 9.14 27.52
C GLY A 45 -11.21 9.08 26.43
N LEU A 46 -11.39 8.32 25.37
CA LEU A 46 -10.48 8.37 24.21
C LEU A 46 -10.60 9.74 23.51
N PRO A 47 -9.49 10.29 23.00
CA PRO A 47 -9.50 11.51 22.19
C PRO A 47 -10.09 11.32 20.79
N ASN A 48 -10.22 10.06 20.36
CA ASN A 48 -10.68 9.66 19.03
C ASN A 48 -12.21 9.78 18.90
N THR A 49 -12.69 9.95 17.68
CA THR A 49 -14.10 9.74 17.35
C THR A 49 -14.45 8.26 17.55
N VAL A 50 -15.46 7.99 18.37
CA VAL A 50 -15.94 6.63 18.65
C VAL A 50 -17.32 6.44 18.07
N ASN A 51 -17.44 5.51 17.12
CA ASN A 51 -18.68 5.12 16.48
C ASN A 51 -19.07 3.73 16.98
N SER A 52 -20.11 3.64 17.82
CA SER A 52 -20.62 2.34 18.23
C SER A 52 -21.75 1.86 17.29
N TYR A 53 -21.87 0.56 17.14
CA TYR A 53 -22.90 -0.05 16.32
C TYR A 53 -23.62 -1.18 17.04
N SER A 54 -24.91 -1.35 16.72
CA SER A 54 -25.73 -2.45 17.16
C SER A 54 -25.72 -3.61 16.15
N GLY A 55 -25.84 -4.83 16.65
CA GLY A 55 -25.93 -6.02 15.78
C GLY A 55 -24.59 -6.57 15.31
N ALA A 56 -24.57 -7.10 14.09
CA ALA A 56 -23.40 -7.82 13.55
C ALA A 56 -22.47 -6.87 12.77
N LEU A 57 -21.13 -7.00 12.95
CA LEU A 57 -20.13 -6.25 12.18
C LEU A 57 -20.30 -6.39 10.67
N ARG A 58 -20.83 -7.51 10.18
CA ARG A 58 -21.10 -7.72 8.75
C ARG A 58 -21.91 -6.59 8.12
N ALA A 59 -22.84 -5.98 8.87
CA ALA A 59 -23.65 -4.88 8.37
C ALA A 59 -22.86 -3.55 8.23
N GLN A 60 -21.69 -3.44 8.87
CA GLN A 60 -20.84 -2.26 8.82
C GLN A 60 -19.80 -2.32 7.68
N ILE A 61 -19.51 -3.49 7.11
CA ILE A 61 -18.40 -3.67 6.18
C ILE A 61 -18.56 -2.81 4.92
N ALA A 62 -19.76 -2.70 4.37
CA ALA A 62 -19.99 -1.87 3.18
C ALA A 62 -19.63 -0.40 3.42
N VAL A 63 -20.03 0.16 4.58
CA VAL A 63 -19.70 1.54 4.98
C VAL A 63 -18.20 1.68 5.25
N LEU A 64 -17.58 0.70 5.91
CA LEU A 64 -16.14 0.71 6.15
C LEU A 64 -15.36 0.74 4.84
N PHE A 65 -15.79 -0.02 3.84
CA PHE A 65 -15.12 -0.08 2.54
C PHE A 65 -15.32 1.18 1.69
N SER A 66 -16.44 1.91 1.86
CA SER A 66 -16.70 3.17 1.13
C SER A 66 -16.08 4.39 1.77
N ASP A 67 -15.95 4.39 3.10
CA ASP A 67 -15.68 5.61 3.86
C ASP A 67 -14.25 5.72 4.38
N TYR A 68 -13.48 4.62 4.38
CA TYR A 68 -12.13 4.60 4.95
C TYR A 68 -11.08 4.11 3.95
N ASP A 69 -9.91 4.73 3.99
CA ASP A 69 -8.74 4.34 3.20
C ASP A 69 -7.97 3.19 3.86
N GLN A 70 -7.99 3.11 5.19
CA GLN A 70 -7.35 2.07 5.99
C GLN A 70 -8.32 1.51 7.03
N ILE A 71 -8.44 0.20 7.09
CA ILE A 71 -9.28 -0.50 8.07
C ILE A 71 -8.42 -1.49 8.84
N VAL A 72 -8.33 -1.31 10.15
CA VAL A 72 -7.58 -2.20 11.05
C VAL A 72 -8.55 -3.01 11.89
N PHE A 73 -8.54 -4.32 11.72
CA PHE A 73 -9.36 -5.25 12.49
C PHE A 73 -8.56 -5.91 13.60
N PHE A 74 -9.02 -5.76 14.83
CA PHE A 74 -8.47 -6.46 16.01
C PHE A 74 -9.27 -7.73 16.26
N VAL A 75 -8.98 -8.76 15.46
CA VAL A 75 -9.68 -10.05 15.48
C VAL A 75 -8.93 -11.05 14.59
N SER A 76 -9.28 -12.34 14.66
CA SER A 76 -8.64 -13.38 13.84
C SER A 76 -8.76 -13.12 12.34
N LEU A 77 -7.67 -13.34 11.60
CA LEU A 77 -7.57 -13.17 10.14
C LEU A 77 -8.70 -13.90 9.38
N GLY A 78 -8.98 -15.16 9.75
CA GLY A 78 -10.03 -15.93 9.08
C GLY A 78 -11.44 -15.35 9.22
N ALA A 79 -11.73 -14.63 10.32
CA ALA A 79 -12.99 -13.92 10.47
C ALA A 79 -13.06 -12.72 9.52
N VAL A 80 -11.98 -11.94 9.43
CA VAL A 80 -11.90 -10.77 8.53
C VAL A 80 -12.08 -11.20 7.08
N VAL A 81 -11.35 -12.22 6.61
CA VAL A 81 -11.48 -12.73 5.23
C VAL A 81 -12.94 -13.05 4.88
N ARG A 82 -13.69 -13.72 5.78
CA ARG A 82 -15.09 -14.03 5.53
C ARG A 82 -16.01 -12.81 5.54
N LEU A 83 -15.66 -11.78 6.32
CA LEU A 83 -16.43 -10.54 6.39
C LEU A 83 -16.24 -9.70 5.11
N ILE A 84 -14.99 -9.53 4.65
CA ILE A 84 -14.67 -8.65 3.53
C ILE A 84 -14.91 -9.29 2.16
N ALA A 85 -14.85 -10.62 2.04
CA ALA A 85 -14.94 -11.32 0.76
C ALA A 85 -16.12 -10.88 -0.16
N PRO A 86 -17.35 -10.64 0.36
CA PRO A 86 -18.46 -10.16 -0.47
C PRO A 86 -18.32 -8.73 -0.99
N HIS A 87 -17.36 -7.96 -0.47
CA HIS A 87 -17.17 -6.53 -0.76
C HIS A 87 -15.95 -6.26 -1.62
N LEU A 88 -15.14 -7.27 -1.95
CA LEU A 88 -13.93 -7.13 -2.76
C LEU A 88 -14.27 -6.75 -4.20
N GLN A 89 -13.61 -5.72 -4.72
CA GLN A 89 -13.75 -5.22 -6.09
C GLN A 89 -12.43 -5.37 -6.85
N SER A 90 -11.44 -4.55 -6.50
CA SER A 90 -10.13 -4.61 -7.13
C SER A 90 -9.04 -4.07 -6.19
N LYS A 91 -7.79 -4.46 -6.46
CA LYS A 91 -6.64 -3.95 -5.69
C LYS A 91 -6.42 -2.43 -5.80
N ASP A 92 -7.05 -1.78 -6.78
CA ASP A 92 -6.90 -0.36 -7.06
C ASP A 92 -8.02 0.46 -6.39
N GLU A 93 -9.12 -0.18 -5.97
CA GLU A 93 -10.33 0.45 -5.40
C GLU A 93 -10.54 0.08 -3.93
N ASP A 94 -10.18 -1.15 -3.57
CA ASP A 94 -10.37 -1.64 -2.20
C ASP A 94 -9.46 -0.91 -1.21
N PRO A 95 -9.96 -0.56 -0.01
CA PRO A 95 -9.16 0.06 1.03
C PRO A 95 -8.01 -0.85 1.50
N GLY A 96 -7.02 -0.27 2.13
CA GLY A 96 -6.02 -1.03 2.88
C GLY A 96 -6.65 -1.76 4.06
N VAL A 97 -6.51 -3.07 4.12
CA VAL A 97 -7.02 -3.87 5.23
C VAL A 97 -5.87 -4.51 5.99
N VAL A 98 -5.81 -4.25 7.29
CA VAL A 98 -4.81 -4.80 8.21
C VAL A 98 -5.51 -5.56 9.33
N VAL A 99 -4.93 -6.67 9.74
CA VAL A 99 -5.41 -7.47 10.88
C VAL A 99 -4.35 -7.48 11.97
N VAL A 100 -4.77 -7.25 13.20
CA VAL A 100 -3.99 -7.47 14.41
C VAL A 100 -4.58 -8.68 15.13
N ASP A 101 -3.75 -9.67 15.45
CA ASP A 101 -4.18 -10.85 16.19
C ASP A 101 -4.57 -10.53 17.63
N ASP A 102 -5.31 -11.43 18.28
CA ASP A 102 -5.90 -11.22 19.63
C ASP A 102 -4.84 -11.00 20.74
N ALA A 103 -3.59 -11.41 20.49
CA ALA A 103 -2.48 -11.19 21.40
C ALA A 103 -1.59 -9.98 21.02
N ALA A 104 -1.93 -9.25 19.96
CA ALA A 104 -1.13 -8.18 19.38
C ALA A 104 0.33 -8.58 19.08
N GLN A 105 0.57 -9.83 18.70
CA GLN A 105 1.90 -10.34 18.34
C GLN A 105 2.22 -10.09 16.88
N PHE A 106 1.20 -10.09 16.02
CA PHE A 106 1.35 -9.96 14.57
C PHE A 106 0.44 -8.88 14.01
N VAL A 107 0.98 -8.10 13.07
CA VAL A 107 0.22 -7.15 12.25
C VAL A 107 0.31 -7.59 10.80
N ILE A 108 -0.83 -7.93 10.21
CA ILE A 108 -0.90 -8.65 8.94
C ILE A 108 -1.66 -7.79 7.93
N PRO A 109 -1.01 -7.22 6.90
CA PRO A 109 -1.71 -6.61 5.79
C PRO A 109 -2.41 -7.70 4.97
N VAL A 110 -3.72 -7.55 4.76
CA VAL A 110 -4.59 -8.56 4.13
C VAL A 110 -4.95 -8.16 2.71
N LEU A 111 -5.16 -6.85 2.49
CA LEU A 111 -5.69 -6.32 1.23
C LEU A 111 -5.01 -4.99 0.90
N SER A 112 -4.82 -4.73 -0.41
CA SER A 112 -4.32 -3.46 -0.97
C SER A 112 -2.99 -3.00 -0.35
N GLY A 113 -2.02 -3.94 -0.27
CA GLY A 113 -0.73 -3.74 0.40
C GLY A 113 0.06 -2.54 -0.11
N HIS A 114 0.16 -2.36 -1.44
CA HIS A 114 0.90 -1.26 -2.07
C HIS A 114 0.02 -0.04 -2.32
N VAL A 115 -0.90 -0.12 -3.27
CA VAL A 115 -1.73 1.02 -3.70
C VAL A 115 -2.58 1.55 -2.55
N GLY A 116 -3.23 0.67 -1.80
CA GLY A 116 -3.99 1.03 -0.60
C GLY A 116 -3.12 1.32 0.63
N GLY A 117 -1.79 1.07 0.59
CA GLY A 117 -0.87 1.41 1.67
C GLY A 117 -0.87 0.48 2.89
N ALA A 118 -1.57 -0.66 2.85
CA ALA A 118 -1.70 -1.55 4.01
C ALA A 118 -0.36 -2.11 4.51
N ASN A 119 0.64 -2.33 3.63
CA ASN A 119 1.96 -2.80 4.05
C ASN A 119 2.69 -1.76 4.92
N ALA A 120 2.79 -0.53 4.43
CA ALA A 120 3.45 0.56 5.17
C ALA A 120 2.71 0.85 6.49
N TYR A 121 1.37 0.82 6.47
CA TYR A 121 0.57 1.02 7.68
C TYR A 121 0.75 -0.12 8.69
N ALA A 122 0.86 -1.38 8.22
CA ALA A 122 1.13 -2.53 9.08
C ALA A 122 2.50 -2.43 9.77
N GLU A 123 3.54 -1.94 9.09
CA GLU A 123 4.86 -1.69 9.69
C GLU A 123 4.78 -0.61 10.77
N GLN A 124 4.11 0.52 10.49
CA GLN A 124 3.92 1.60 11.47
C GLN A 124 3.15 1.12 12.70
N LEU A 125 2.05 0.40 12.49
CA LEU A 125 1.23 -0.12 13.58
C LEU A 125 1.97 -1.17 14.40
N ALA A 126 2.73 -2.06 13.75
CA ALA A 126 3.57 -3.05 14.42
C ALA A 126 4.63 -2.39 15.32
N ALA A 127 5.29 -1.34 14.84
CA ALA A 127 6.24 -0.57 15.64
C ALA A 127 5.57 0.08 16.87
N LEU A 128 4.34 0.58 16.72
CA LEU A 128 3.56 1.15 17.81
C LEU A 128 3.14 0.09 18.84
N LEU A 129 2.82 -1.12 18.42
CA LEU A 129 2.37 -2.22 19.28
C LEU A 129 3.53 -3.03 19.87
N GLY A 130 4.74 -2.91 19.34
CA GLY A 130 5.85 -3.83 19.63
C GLY A 130 5.61 -5.22 19.04
N ALA A 131 4.83 -5.29 17.96
CA ALA A 131 4.44 -6.49 17.24
C ALA A 131 5.33 -6.79 16.04
N THR A 132 5.15 -7.96 15.42
CA THR A 132 5.85 -8.35 14.19
C THR A 132 4.95 -8.09 12.97
N PRO A 133 5.38 -7.26 11.99
CA PRO A 133 4.64 -7.13 10.73
C PRO A 133 4.86 -8.37 9.86
N VAL A 134 3.78 -8.91 9.27
CA VAL A 134 3.83 -10.10 8.41
C VAL A 134 3.61 -9.70 6.96
N LEU A 135 4.65 -9.11 6.35
CA LEU A 135 4.61 -8.71 4.95
C LEU A 135 4.80 -9.92 4.03
N THR A 136 3.90 -10.09 3.06
CA THR A 136 3.92 -11.23 2.12
C THR A 136 4.06 -10.80 0.66
N THR A 137 4.04 -9.51 0.39
CA THR A 137 4.15 -8.99 -0.97
C THR A 137 5.54 -9.27 -1.54
N ALA A 138 5.60 -9.82 -2.74
CA ALA A 138 6.84 -10.32 -3.33
C ALA A 138 7.94 -9.27 -3.45
N SER A 139 7.61 -8.02 -3.77
CA SER A 139 8.59 -6.92 -3.84
C SER A 139 9.15 -6.54 -2.46
N ASP A 140 8.37 -6.68 -1.38
CA ASP A 140 8.84 -6.41 -0.02
C ASP A 140 9.71 -7.54 0.50
N VAL A 141 9.28 -8.79 0.31
CA VAL A 141 10.06 -9.99 0.63
C VAL A 141 11.36 -10.04 -0.17
N GLY A 142 11.30 -9.78 -1.48
CA GLY A 142 12.45 -9.75 -2.39
C GLY A 142 13.29 -8.47 -2.28
N LYS A 143 12.89 -7.49 -1.47
CA LYS A 143 13.56 -6.18 -1.31
C LYS A 143 13.85 -5.52 -2.66
N THR A 144 12.90 -5.61 -3.59
CA THR A 144 13.01 -5.04 -4.94
C THR A 144 12.06 -3.86 -5.15
N LEU A 145 11.95 -3.33 -6.38
CA LEU A 145 11.12 -2.17 -6.69
C LEU A 145 9.62 -2.51 -6.69
N PRO A 146 8.79 -1.78 -5.96
CA PRO A 146 7.34 -1.83 -6.10
C PRO A 146 6.91 -0.97 -7.31
N VAL A 147 6.81 -1.58 -8.50
CA VAL A 147 6.61 -0.89 -9.80
C VAL A 147 5.36 0.01 -9.80
N ASP A 148 4.30 -0.43 -9.15
CA ASP A 148 2.99 0.24 -9.12
C ASP A 148 2.93 1.49 -8.22
N ILE A 149 3.87 1.63 -7.29
CA ILE A 149 3.93 2.77 -6.34
C ILE A 149 5.28 3.49 -6.30
N LEU A 150 6.19 3.15 -7.22
CA LEU A 150 7.52 3.77 -7.26
C LEU A 150 7.42 5.29 -7.38
N GLY A 151 8.10 5.99 -6.49
CA GLY A 151 8.12 7.45 -6.45
C GLY A 151 6.82 8.09 -5.93
N ARG A 152 5.86 7.33 -5.41
CA ARG A 152 4.60 7.87 -4.86
C ARG A 152 4.86 8.92 -3.77
N GLU A 153 5.80 8.67 -2.85
CA GLU A 153 6.18 9.62 -1.78
C GLU A 153 6.85 10.88 -2.32
N LEU A 154 7.36 10.83 -3.55
CA LEU A 154 7.94 11.94 -4.29
C LEU A 154 6.91 12.62 -5.20
N GLY A 155 5.65 12.22 -5.14
CA GLY A 155 4.58 12.77 -5.97
C GLY A 155 4.61 12.33 -7.44
N TRP A 156 5.31 11.23 -7.77
CA TRP A 156 5.35 10.72 -9.13
C TRP A 156 4.02 10.03 -9.49
N ASN A 157 3.52 10.32 -10.68
CA ASN A 157 2.36 9.64 -11.25
C ASN A 157 2.81 8.51 -12.18
N VAL A 158 2.20 7.34 -12.06
CA VAL A 158 2.47 6.19 -12.92
C VAL A 158 1.58 6.27 -14.15
N GLU A 159 2.19 6.19 -15.33
CA GLU A 159 1.52 6.16 -16.63
C GLU A 159 1.89 4.84 -17.31
N ALA A 160 0.96 3.89 -17.32
CA ALA A 160 1.12 2.62 -18.02
C ALA A 160 -0.23 1.89 -18.14
N PRO A 161 -0.46 1.12 -19.22
CA PRO A 161 -1.54 0.15 -19.26
C PRO A 161 -1.44 -0.83 -18.10
N LYS A 162 -2.58 -1.29 -17.55
CA LYS A 162 -2.62 -2.23 -16.40
C LYS A 162 -1.82 -3.50 -16.67
N ILE A 163 -1.83 -3.99 -17.92
CA ILE A 163 -1.06 -5.17 -18.32
C ILE A 163 0.44 -4.94 -18.18
N ASN A 164 0.94 -3.75 -18.54
CA ASN A 164 2.37 -3.40 -18.41
C ASN A 164 2.77 -3.41 -16.93
N LEU A 165 1.98 -2.79 -16.05
CA LEU A 165 2.25 -2.81 -14.61
C LEU A 165 2.38 -4.25 -14.08
N THR A 166 1.46 -5.13 -14.49
CA THR A 166 1.47 -6.54 -14.07
C THR A 166 2.70 -7.30 -14.60
N ARG A 167 3.01 -7.16 -15.90
CA ARG A 167 4.13 -7.85 -16.53
C ARG A 167 5.48 -7.34 -16.01
N VAL A 168 5.64 -6.03 -15.95
CA VAL A 168 6.88 -5.40 -15.48
C VAL A 168 7.13 -5.73 -14.00
N SER A 169 6.10 -5.71 -13.15
CA SER A 169 6.22 -6.17 -11.76
C SER A 169 6.70 -7.61 -11.66
N ALA A 170 6.17 -8.50 -12.51
CA ALA A 170 6.62 -9.89 -12.54
C ALA A 170 8.09 -10.00 -12.96
N HIS A 171 8.54 -9.27 -14.00
CA HIS A 171 9.95 -9.27 -14.41
C HIS A 171 10.88 -8.76 -13.30
N VAL A 172 10.49 -7.68 -12.60
CA VAL A 172 11.25 -7.12 -11.47
C VAL A 172 11.39 -8.14 -10.34
N VAL A 173 10.28 -8.77 -9.92
CA VAL A 173 10.26 -9.76 -8.84
C VAL A 173 11.04 -11.04 -9.20
N ASN A 174 11.00 -11.45 -10.46
CA ASN A 174 11.75 -12.61 -10.94
C ASN A 174 13.25 -12.35 -11.13
N GLY A 175 13.73 -11.14 -10.84
CA GLY A 175 15.14 -10.79 -10.98
C GLY A 175 15.64 -10.70 -12.43
N GLU A 176 14.75 -10.50 -13.39
CA GLU A 176 15.09 -10.35 -14.80
C GLU A 176 15.75 -8.99 -15.07
N PRO A 177 16.54 -8.82 -16.13
CA PRO A 177 17.22 -7.58 -16.46
C PRO A 177 16.23 -6.42 -16.69
N ILE A 178 16.33 -5.35 -15.91
CA ILE A 178 15.47 -4.16 -15.96
C ILE A 178 16.31 -2.92 -16.26
N ALA A 179 15.90 -2.11 -17.23
CA ALA A 179 16.43 -0.77 -17.41
C ALA A 179 15.58 0.24 -16.61
N PHE A 180 16.23 0.96 -15.70
CA PHE A 180 15.64 2.10 -15.01
C PHE A 180 16.24 3.38 -15.57
N VAL A 181 15.44 4.16 -16.28
CA VAL A 181 15.89 5.41 -16.92
C VAL A 181 15.38 6.58 -16.11
N GLN A 182 16.28 7.43 -15.65
CA GLN A 182 15.89 8.62 -14.87
C GLN A 182 16.39 9.89 -15.53
N GLU A 183 15.52 10.53 -16.29
CA GLU A 183 15.77 11.81 -16.96
C GLU A 183 15.28 13.02 -16.14
N ALA A 184 14.40 12.78 -15.18
CA ALA A 184 13.78 13.83 -14.37
C ALA A 184 13.45 13.32 -12.97
N GLY A 185 13.00 14.23 -12.09
CA GLY A 185 12.54 13.90 -10.76
C GLY A 185 13.64 13.67 -9.73
N ALA A 186 13.26 13.62 -8.47
CA ALA A 186 14.16 13.46 -7.34
C ALA A 186 14.91 12.12 -7.38
N ARG A 187 16.19 12.12 -7.03
CA ARG A 187 17.06 10.93 -7.14
C ARG A 187 17.05 10.05 -5.88
N ASN A 188 16.36 10.44 -4.84
CA ASN A 188 16.26 9.72 -3.56
C ASN A 188 15.07 8.75 -3.51
N TRP A 189 14.65 8.21 -4.64
CA TRP A 189 13.53 7.27 -4.78
C TRP A 189 13.80 5.88 -4.21
N TRP A 190 15.08 5.49 -4.09
CA TRP A 190 15.44 4.24 -3.42
C TRP A 190 15.65 4.50 -1.93
N THR A 191 14.67 4.12 -1.11
CA THR A 191 14.65 4.42 0.33
C THR A 191 15.04 3.25 1.21
N ARG A 192 15.24 2.06 0.63
CA ARG A 192 15.65 0.86 1.38
C ARG A 192 17.12 0.95 1.81
N ALA A 193 17.44 0.40 3.00
CA ALA A 193 18.81 0.32 3.50
C ALA A 193 19.70 -0.66 2.69
N THR A 194 19.08 -1.55 1.90
CA THR A 194 19.80 -2.48 1.01
C THR A 194 20.18 -1.79 -0.30
N PRO A 195 21.28 -2.19 -0.96
CA PRO A 195 21.61 -1.72 -2.30
C PRO A 195 20.49 -2.01 -3.30
N LEU A 196 20.44 -1.22 -4.38
CA LEU A 196 19.55 -1.52 -5.50
C LEU A 196 19.86 -2.92 -6.06
N PRO A 197 18.85 -3.77 -6.34
CA PRO A 197 19.08 -5.10 -6.89
C PRO A 197 19.91 -5.09 -8.17
N GLY A 198 20.87 -6.01 -8.27
CA GLY A 198 21.84 -6.04 -9.36
C GLY A 198 21.26 -6.31 -10.76
N ASN A 199 20.02 -6.77 -10.85
CA ASN A 199 19.27 -6.92 -12.11
C ASN A 199 18.70 -5.60 -12.65
N ILE A 200 18.74 -4.52 -11.86
CA ILE A 200 18.23 -3.21 -12.24
C ILE A 200 19.41 -2.30 -12.58
N ARG A 201 19.50 -1.90 -13.84
CA ARG A 201 20.54 -0.97 -14.31
C ARG A 201 19.95 0.42 -14.52
N VAL A 202 20.60 1.43 -13.90
CA VAL A 202 20.17 2.82 -13.98
C VAL A 202 20.86 3.50 -15.17
N PHE A 203 20.08 4.29 -15.92
CA PHE A 203 20.50 5.11 -17.05
C PHE A 203 20.04 6.56 -16.84
N GLU A 204 20.80 7.51 -17.35
CA GLU A 204 20.42 8.93 -17.32
C GLU A 204 19.59 9.34 -18.54
N ARG A 205 19.66 8.60 -19.64
CA ARG A 205 18.97 8.88 -20.89
C ARG A 205 18.39 7.62 -21.49
N PHE A 206 17.22 7.73 -22.08
CA PHE A 206 16.56 6.61 -22.73
C PHE A 206 17.37 6.07 -23.93
N GLU A 207 18.03 6.98 -24.66
CA GLU A 207 18.82 6.66 -25.83
C GLU A 207 20.04 5.78 -25.54
N ASP A 208 20.49 5.71 -24.29
CA ASP A 208 21.62 4.90 -23.86
C ASP A 208 21.22 3.43 -23.58
N VAL A 209 19.93 3.10 -23.66
CA VAL A 209 19.41 1.78 -23.34
C VAL A 209 19.44 0.87 -24.57
N GLU A 210 20.21 -0.22 -24.50
CA GLU A 210 20.13 -1.33 -25.47
C GLU A 210 18.89 -2.19 -25.15
N LEU A 211 17.72 -1.82 -25.69
CA LEU A 211 16.39 -2.39 -25.34
C LEU A 211 16.32 -3.90 -25.40
N ASP A 212 17.09 -4.55 -26.28
CA ASP A 212 17.08 -6.00 -26.43
C ASP A 212 17.72 -6.75 -25.25
N ARG A 213 18.49 -6.05 -24.42
CA ARG A 213 19.12 -6.62 -23.22
C ARG A 213 18.22 -6.62 -22.01
N TYR A 214 17.09 -5.89 -22.02
CA TYR A 214 16.23 -5.73 -20.87
C TYR A 214 14.84 -6.29 -21.14
N ARG A 215 14.26 -6.91 -20.12
CA ARG A 215 12.89 -7.44 -20.17
C ARG A 215 11.86 -6.37 -19.98
N ALA A 216 12.21 -5.30 -19.23
CA ALA A 216 11.34 -4.17 -19.05
C ALA A 216 12.12 -2.87 -18.89
N VAL A 217 11.44 -1.75 -19.12
CA VAL A 217 11.93 -0.38 -18.96
C VAL A 217 11.02 0.37 -18.00
N LEU A 218 11.61 0.91 -16.95
CA LEU A 218 11.01 1.86 -16.03
C LEU A 218 11.58 3.24 -16.37
N TRP A 219 10.75 4.16 -16.83
CA TRP A 219 11.22 5.43 -17.35
C TRP A 219 10.62 6.64 -16.61
N VAL A 220 11.46 7.35 -15.86
CA VAL A 220 11.12 8.59 -15.15
C VAL A 220 11.43 9.76 -16.06
N THR A 221 10.39 10.38 -16.64
CA THR A 221 10.57 11.45 -17.63
C THR A 221 9.37 12.40 -17.67
N ARG A 222 9.63 13.64 -18.13
CA ARG A 222 8.60 14.62 -18.50
C ARG A 222 8.34 14.66 -20.01
N ARG A 223 9.14 13.95 -20.79
CA ARG A 223 8.99 13.88 -22.24
C ARG A 223 7.70 13.15 -22.62
N GLU A 224 7.02 13.63 -23.63
CA GLU A 224 5.94 12.88 -24.24
C GLU A 224 6.49 11.56 -24.82
N VAL A 225 5.79 10.46 -24.56
CA VAL A 225 6.18 9.13 -25.05
C VAL A 225 5.38 8.87 -26.34
N PRO A 226 6.06 8.75 -27.49
CA PRO A 226 5.39 8.52 -28.77
C PRO A 226 4.60 7.20 -28.77
N GLN A 227 3.44 7.20 -29.44
CA GLN A 227 2.59 6.02 -29.58
C GLN A 227 3.36 4.82 -30.16
N ALA A 228 4.27 5.07 -31.10
CA ALA A 228 5.11 4.02 -31.68
C ALA A 228 6.02 3.34 -30.64
N LEU A 229 6.48 4.10 -29.63
CA LEU A 229 7.31 3.53 -28.55
C LEU A 229 6.48 2.69 -27.59
N TRP A 230 5.25 3.12 -27.26
CA TRP A 230 4.31 2.30 -26.50
C TRP A 230 4.03 0.96 -27.20
N GLN A 231 3.87 0.97 -28.51
CA GLN A 231 3.66 -0.23 -29.31
C GLN A 231 4.92 -1.13 -29.37
N ALA A 232 6.09 -0.52 -29.57
CA ALA A 232 7.37 -1.25 -29.64
C ALA A 232 7.76 -1.92 -28.30
N LEU A 233 7.36 -1.31 -27.19
CA LEU A 233 7.61 -1.81 -25.82
C LEU A 233 6.33 -2.29 -25.14
N GLU A 234 5.40 -2.86 -25.91
CA GLU A 234 4.17 -3.43 -25.39
C GLU A 234 4.46 -4.42 -24.25
N GLU A 235 3.70 -4.31 -23.15
CA GLU A 235 3.87 -5.06 -21.90
C GLU A 235 5.21 -4.88 -21.16
N ARG A 236 6.12 -4.01 -21.65
CA ARG A 236 7.49 -3.85 -21.14
C ARG A 236 7.82 -2.46 -20.62
N LEU A 237 6.98 -1.46 -20.88
CA LEU A 237 7.22 -0.06 -20.52
C LEU A 237 6.29 0.41 -19.40
N VAL A 238 6.89 1.01 -18.37
CA VAL A 238 6.18 1.81 -17.36
C VAL A 238 6.85 3.18 -17.29
N VAL A 239 6.05 4.24 -17.39
CA VAL A 239 6.49 5.62 -17.33
C VAL A 239 6.07 6.23 -15.99
N TYR A 240 6.96 7.00 -15.39
CA TYR A 240 6.71 7.77 -14.19
C TYR A 240 6.82 9.25 -14.50
N ARG A 241 5.82 10.03 -14.06
CA ARG A 241 5.72 11.47 -14.28
C ARG A 241 6.04 12.21 -12.97
N PRO A 242 7.26 12.72 -12.79
CA PRO A 242 7.58 13.54 -11.63
C PRO A 242 6.93 14.92 -11.73
N PRO A 243 6.63 15.59 -10.59
CA PRO A 243 6.19 16.98 -10.54
C PRO A 243 7.17 17.94 -11.24
N GLU A 244 6.66 19.09 -11.71
CA GLU A 244 7.45 20.08 -12.45
C GLU A 244 8.55 20.74 -11.61
N ASP A 245 8.33 20.87 -10.31
CA ASP A 245 9.22 21.51 -9.34
C ASP A 245 10.40 20.63 -8.90
N GLN A 246 10.47 19.38 -9.32
CA GLN A 246 11.60 18.47 -9.03
C GLN A 246 12.61 18.48 -10.18
N ALA A 247 13.83 18.86 -9.89
CA ALA A 247 14.93 18.88 -10.85
C ALA A 247 15.35 17.45 -11.26
#